data_e8d00e3ce5d57c63b270fa92cdcb9f32
#
_entry.id   e8d00e3ce5d57c63b270fa92cdcb9f32
#
_cell.length_a   1.000
_cell.length_b   1.000
_cell.length_c   1.000
_cell.angle_alpha   90.00
_cell.angle_beta   90.00
_cell.angle_gamma   90.00
#
_symmetry.space_group_name_H-M   'P 1'
#
loop_
_entity.id
_entity.type
_entity.pdbx_description
1 polymer ?
#
loop_
_entity_poly.entity_id
_entity_poly.type
_entity_poly.pdbx_seq_one_letter_code
_entity_poly.pdbx_strand_id
1 'polypeptide(L)'
;MGIPGLTSFINRNSTKYLENLDLKDTLVIIDSSALTRFLYKKYDGQTGAFGGDYDVLAKIYTDFINLLTRCNVTPIFVFGGAYEQRKMGTIMSRISLRIKTYSQPMKSEECMPMFGGNVIIDILNDMDIPHINCDFEADSEIVVLAKLLNCPVISRDSDFYINTVPYIPLDKIILDLDSNIKVMNCQVYKVEKLLSEFGGLNLDYLPLVAALLGNDYIRQNTFSSLLQINSGGFNFGLKLERSIEWLRKQHDIKSAISNMTYKLSRNRNYIENQINNIINDYKNMNSKYLSFILQYKKMSAYTDRLRHLKPNGKSILPPWLEYNYRRGTVNTEVMNIVTLKKIFFKAQIEDYKKVPHYKISFKIMRSIIGLLFGKGESIPTVGRKDGLNIGEYKIKPYITNPYVPLNDLNKTELVYRKNIILNLVGIKKLEGVPKDMELFVLILIYWAVYTNNNIKSKHMHALIVCAIIFNVIKKIEIDPKNRKTEDNNGKSVIEENITKVNKEDCLEAMSVLSNYFQVSQYYNDKHLYYKIMHSFAQFQSCVYFFMILNSLLDFPFDQCRIEHFYKGTFLYNLCVQMENCDPEVFVSSKLFEKLDSINNVYKSIIEHINVLLPVPKKRATVSCNTGHQ
;
A
#
# COMPACT_ATOMS: atom_id res chain seq x y z
N MET A 1 -6.06 -7.09 -13.15
CA MET A 1 -7.23 -7.78 -13.71
C MET A 1 -6.87 -8.65 -14.91
N GLY A 2 -5.85 -9.06 -15.27
CA GLY A 2 -5.43 -10.07 -16.23
C GLY A 2 -6.42 -10.45 -17.35
N ILE A 3 -6.32 -11.68 -17.81
CA ILE A 3 -7.17 -12.22 -18.91
C ILE A 3 -8.52 -12.66 -18.35
N PRO A 4 -9.63 -11.97 -18.71
CA PRO A 4 -10.96 -12.27 -18.16
C PRO A 4 -11.42 -13.70 -18.50
N GLY A 5 -11.82 -14.46 -17.48
CA GLY A 5 -12.34 -15.83 -17.61
C GLY A 5 -11.28 -16.93 -17.55
N LEU A 6 -9.98 -16.62 -17.67
CA LEU A 6 -8.91 -17.63 -17.69
C LEU A 6 -8.78 -18.35 -16.35
N THR A 7 -8.74 -17.63 -15.23
CA THR A 7 -8.69 -18.24 -13.89
C THR A 7 -9.87 -19.19 -13.65
N SER A 8 -11.09 -18.78 -14.03
CA SER A 8 -12.29 -19.62 -13.89
C SER A 8 -12.22 -20.88 -14.77
N PHE A 9 -11.67 -20.75 -15.97
CA PHE A 9 -11.46 -21.87 -16.90
C PHE A 9 -10.45 -22.89 -16.32
N ILE A 10 -9.30 -22.43 -15.85
CA ILE A 10 -8.28 -23.29 -15.21
C ILE A 10 -8.84 -23.94 -13.96
N ASN A 11 -9.55 -23.21 -13.10
CA ASN A 11 -10.09 -23.74 -11.85
C ASN A 11 -11.15 -24.83 -12.08
N ARG A 12 -12.00 -24.70 -13.11
CA ARG A 12 -12.97 -25.75 -13.48
C ARG A 12 -12.30 -27.03 -13.97
N ASN A 13 -11.09 -26.93 -14.48
CA ASN A 13 -10.31 -28.05 -15.02
C ASN A 13 -9.00 -28.25 -14.23
N SER A 14 -9.03 -27.97 -12.93
CA SER A 14 -7.83 -27.95 -12.10
C SER A 14 -7.05 -29.25 -12.08
N THR A 15 -7.74 -30.40 -12.06
CA THR A 15 -7.13 -31.74 -12.14
C THR A 15 -6.37 -31.99 -13.44
N LYS A 16 -6.72 -31.25 -14.50
CA LYS A 16 -6.10 -31.37 -15.82
C LYS A 16 -4.86 -30.47 -15.97
N TYR A 17 -4.91 -29.27 -15.40
CA TYR A 17 -3.90 -28.23 -15.65
C TYR A 17 -2.99 -27.96 -14.46
N LEU A 18 -3.36 -28.30 -13.24
CA LEU A 18 -2.57 -28.09 -12.05
C LEU A 18 -1.89 -29.38 -11.58
N GLU A 19 -0.68 -29.26 -11.06
CA GLU A 19 0.12 -30.34 -10.50
C GLU A 19 0.37 -30.07 -9.01
N ASN A 20 0.32 -31.09 -8.16
CA ASN A 20 0.66 -30.95 -6.76
C ASN A 20 2.17 -30.67 -6.63
N LEU A 21 2.53 -29.76 -5.75
CA LEU A 21 3.89 -29.36 -5.48
C LEU A 21 4.11 -29.21 -3.96
N ASP A 22 5.14 -29.87 -3.47
CA ASP A 22 5.70 -29.66 -2.14
C ASP A 22 6.68 -28.49 -2.18
N LEU A 23 6.23 -27.32 -1.77
CA LEU A 23 7.04 -26.10 -1.81
C LEU A 23 7.97 -26.06 -0.61
N LYS A 24 9.26 -26.26 -0.85
CA LYS A 24 10.36 -26.21 0.11
C LYS A 24 11.69 -26.03 -0.60
N ASP A 25 12.72 -25.65 0.13
CA ASP A 25 14.13 -25.59 -0.33
C ASP A 25 14.32 -24.84 -1.67
N THR A 26 13.62 -23.71 -1.86
CA THR A 26 13.59 -23.00 -3.14
C THR A 26 13.45 -21.49 -2.98
N LEU A 27 13.70 -20.76 -4.08
CA LEU A 27 13.28 -19.36 -4.24
C LEU A 27 11.85 -19.29 -4.76
N VAL A 28 11.17 -18.20 -4.46
CA VAL A 28 9.89 -17.84 -5.08
C VAL A 28 9.82 -16.33 -5.34
N ILE A 29 9.25 -15.93 -6.48
CA ILE A 29 8.91 -14.52 -6.71
C ILE A 29 7.45 -14.31 -6.31
N ILE A 30 7.21 -13.32 -5.46
CA ILE A 30 5.88 -13.03 -4.94
C ILE A 30 5.38 -11.69 -5.48
N ASP A 31 4.22 -11.71 -6.13
CA ASP A 31 3.44 -10.51 -6.39
C ASP A 31 2.89 -9.95 -5.08
N SER A 32 3.54 -8.91 -4.58
CA SER A 32 3.24 -8.33 -3.27
C SER A 32 1.84 -7.76 -3.18
N SER A 33 1.35 -7.14 -4.25
CA SER A 33 0.01 -6.52 -4.30
C SER A 33 -1.10 -7.57 -4.24
N ALA A 34 -0.92 -8.69 -4.94
CA ALA A 34 -1.86 -9.80 -4.91
C ALA A 34 -1.86 -10.51 -3.55
N LEU A 35 -0.68 -10.78 -2.99
CA LEU A 35 -0.53 -11.42 -1.69
C LEU A 35 -1.15 -10.59 -0.56
N THR A 36 -0.80 -9.31 -0.48
CA THR A 36 -1.28 -8.40 0.58
C THR A 36 -2.81 -8.39 0.64
N ARG A 37 -3.44 -8.27 -0.53
CA ARG A 37 -4.91 -8.31 -0.64
C ARG A 37 -5.48 -9.68 -0.28
N PHE A 38 -4.81 -10.75 -0.68
CA PHE A 38 -5.27 -12.11 -0.41
C PHE A 38 -5.23 -12.42 1.10
N LEU A 39 -4.13 -12.11 1.77
CA LEU A 39 -3.99 -12.33 3.21
C LEU A 39 -4.96 -11.48 4.02
N TYR A 40 -5.09 -10.18 3.69
CA TYR A 40 -6.07 -9.31 4.32
C TYR A 40 -7.49 -9.89 4.21
N LYS A 41 -7.92 -10.23 2.98
CA LYS A 41 -9.28 -10.74 2.75
C LYS A 41 -9.53 -12.07 3.47
N LYS A 42 -8.50 -12.93 3.59
CA LYS A 42 -8.62 -14.25 4.21
C LYS A 42 -8.68 -14.18 5.75
N TYR A 43 -7.93 -13.26 6.37
CA TYR A 43 -7.71 -13.28 7.82
C TYR A 43 -8.21 -12.04 8.56
N ASP A 44 -8.42 -10.91 7.90
CA ASP A 44 -8.75 -9.63 8.56
C ASP A 44 -9.80 -8.77 7.81
N GLY A 45 -10.46 -9.32 6.80
CA GLY A 45 -11.36 -8.55 5.92
C GLY A 45 -12.50 -7.78 6.62
N GLN A 46 -12.83 -8.10 7.88
CA GLN A 46 -13.91 -7.43 8.61
C GLN A 46 -13.51 -6.06 9.16
N THR A 47 -12.23 -5.82 9.42
CA THR A 47 -11.74 -4.58 10.06
C THR A 47 -11.66 -3.40 9.10
N GLY A 48 -11.77 -3.62 7.81
CA GLY A 48 -11.75 -2.57 6.79
C GLY A 48 -12.81 -1.49 6.98
N ALA A 49 -13.97 -1.84 7.60
CA ALA A 49 -15.01 -0.88 7.96
C ALA A 49 -14.52 0.22 8.89
N PHE A 50 -13.52 -0.07 9.71
CA PHE A 50 -12.94 0.84 10.71
C PHE A 50 -11.60 1.45 10.27
N GLY A 51 -11.24 1.34 8.99
CA GLY A 51 -9.98 1.87 8.45
C GLY A 51 -8.78 0.93 8.59
N GLY A 52 -8.97 -0.28 9.18
CA GLY A 52 -7.99 -1.36 9.29
C GLY A 52 -7.37 -1.51 10.68
N ASP A 53 -7.08 -2.75 11.05
CA ASP A 53 -6.32 -3.14 12.24
C ASP A 53 -4.90 -3.51 11.81
N TYR A 54 -4.01 -2.51 11.77
CA TYR A 54 -2.68 -2.66 11.17
C TYR A 54 -1.74 -3.57 11.98
N ASP A 55 -1.93 -3.68 13.29
CA ASP A 55 -1.22 -4.63 14.15
C ASP A 55 -1.55 -6.09 13.80
N VAL A 56 -2.82 -6.36 13.48
CA VAL A 56 -3.26 -7.68 13.01
C VAL A 56 -2.65 -8.00 11.65
N LEU A 57 -2.64 -7.03 10.74
CA LEU A 57 -1.98 -7.19 9.44
C LEU A 57 -0.49 -7.44 9.58
N ALA A 58 0.20 -6.72 10.46
CA ALA A 58 1.62 -6.93 10.74
C ALA A 58 1.88 -8.35 11.22
N LYS A 59 1.04 -8.86 12.14
CA LYS A 59 1.14 -10.24 12.61
C LYS A 59 0.94 -11.25 11.47
N ILE A 60 -0.12 -11.10 10.67
CA ILE A 60 -0.42 -12.00 9.54
C ILE A 60 0.77 -12.05 8.55
N TYR A 61 1.38 -10.90 8.23
CA TYR A 61 2.51 -10.86 7.32
C TYR A 61 3.76 -11.51 7.92
N THR A 62 4.02 -11.27 9.20
CA THR A 62 5.13 -11.90 9.94
C THR A 62 4.96 -13.42 9.98
N ASP A 63 3.76 -13.91 10.30
CA ASP A 63 3.46 -15.34 10.39
C ASP A 63 3.60 -16.02 9.00
N PHE A 64 3.16 -15.35 7.93
CA PHE A 64 3.34 -15.86 6.56
C PHE A 64 4.83 -15.95 6.17
N ILE A 65 5.62 -14.93 6.47
CA ILE A 65 7.06 -14.94 6.18
C ILE A 65 7.77 -16.02 7.02
N ASN A 66 7.39 -16.19 8.29
CA ASN A 66 7.90 -17.23 9.14
C ASN A 66 7.55 -18.63 8.61
N LEU A 67 6.34 -18.84 8.09
CA LEU A 67 5.94 -20.08 7.44
C LEU A 67 6.85 -20.40 6.25
N LEU A 68 7.11 -19.44 5.35
CA LEU A 68 8.05 -19.62 4.24
C LEU A 68 9.45 -19.96 4.74
N THR A 69 9.93 -19.27 5.78
CA THR A 69 11.24 -19.52 6.38
C THR A 69 11.36 -20.92 6.97
N ARG A 70 10.31 -21.42 7.67
CA ARG A 70 10.27 -22.78 8.19
C ARG A 70 10.35 -23.84 7.09
N CYS A 71 9.78 -23.56 5.92
CA CYS A 71 9.85 -24.43 4.74
C CYS A 71 11.16 -24.26 3.94
N ASN A 72 12.14 -23.49 4.43
CA ASN A 72 13.37 -23.12 3.72
C ASN A 72 13.10 -22.51 2.33
N VAL A 73 12.01 -21.73 2.22
CA VAL A 73 11.64 -20.98 1.02
C VAL A 73 12.11 -19.54 1.16
N THR A 74 12.94 -19.07 0.24
CA THR A 74 13.40 -17.69 0.19
C THR A 74 12.48 -16.88 -0.72
N PRO A 75 11.61 -16.02 -0.18
CA PRO A 75 10.75 -15.18 -1.02
C PRO A 75 11.48 -13.93 -1.51
N ILE A 76 11.14 -13.49 -2.72
CA ILE A 76 11.49 -12.18 -3.25
C ILE A 76 10.18 -11.46 -3.57
N PHE A 77 9.91 -10.38 -2.84
CA PHE A 77 8.69 -9.61 -3.00
C PHE A 77 8.86 -8.51 -4.03
N VAL A 78 7.97 -8.46 -5.01
CA VAL A 78 7.99 -7.44 -6.07
C VAL A 78 6.74 -6.57 -5.96
N PHE A 79 6.93 -5.27 -5.82
CA PHE A 79 5.87 -4.28 -5.72
C PHE A 79 5.78 -3.47 -7.01
N GLY A 80 4.56 -3.22 -7.49
CA GLY A 80 4.32 -2.26 -8.55
C GLY A 80 4.57 -0.83 -8.07
N GLY A 81 5.07 0.01 -8.97
CA GLY A 81 5.37 1.42 -8.73
C GLY A 81 4.26 2.36 -9.19
N ALA A 82 4.65 3.33 -10.04
CA ALA A 82 3.74 4.29 -10.64
C ALA A 82 2.76 3.64 -11.62
N TYR A 83 1.66 4.32 -11.84
CA TYR A 83 0.72 3.97 -12.90
C TYR A 83 1.31 4.28 -14.28
N GLU A 84 0.96 3.47 -15.26
CA GLU A 84 1.31 3.72 -16.65
C GLU A 84 0.26 4.56 -17.36
N GLN A 85 0.69 5.55 -18.15
CA GLN A 85 -0.22 6.40 -18.93
C GLN A 85 -1.12 5.58 -19.86
N ARG A 86 -0.62 4.48 -20.42
CA ARG A 86 -1.37 3.59 -21.32
C ARG A 86 -2.54 2.86 -20.63
N LYS A 87 -2.50 2.72 -19.28
CA LYS A 87 -3.56 2.10 -18.45
C LYS A 87 -4.51 3.12 -17.81
N MET A 88 -4.43 4.41 -18.13
CA MET A 88 -5.18 5.46 -17.42
C MET A 88 -6.69 5.20 -17.37
N GLY A 89 -7.29 4.72 -18.45
CA GLY A 89 -8.72 4.37 -18.49
C GLY A 89 -9.10 3.29 -17.46
N THR A 90 -8.29 2.23 -17.37
CA THR A 90 -8.46 1.16 -16.38
C THR A 90 -8.27 1.67 -14.95
N ILE A 91 -7.28 2.55 -14.73
CA ILE A 91 -6.99 3.15 -13.42
C ILE A 91 -8.18 3.99 -12.95
N MET A 92 -8.72 4.86 -13.81
CA MET A 92 -9.88 5.69 -13.50
C MET A 92 -11.11 4.85 -13.15
N SER A 93 -11.37 3.78 -13.92
CA SER A 93 -12.44 2.82 -13.64
C SER A 93 -12.27 2.12 -12.28
N ARG A 94 -11.04 1.72 -11.94
CA ARG A 94 -10.70 1.09 -10.64
C ARG A 94 -10.89 2.07 -9.47
N ILE A 95 -10.51 3.34 -9.63
CA ILE A 95 -10.73 4.39 -8.61
C ILE A 95 -12.23 4.60 -8.40
N SER A 96 -13.03 4.71 -9.49
CA SER A 96 -14.48 4.84 -9.40
C SER A 96 -15.13 3.68 -8.66
N LEU A 97 -14.74 2.46 -9.01
CA LEU A 97 -15.25 1.25 -8.35
C LEU A 97 -14.91 1.25 -6.86
N ARG A 98 -13.66 1.57 -6.49
CA ARG A 98 -13.24 1.65 -5.07
C ARG A 98 -14.04 2.68 -4.29
N ILE A 99 -14.28 3.88 -4.85
CA ILE A 99 -15.11 4.91 -4.20
C ILE A 99 -16.53 4.36 -3.93
N LYS A 100 -17.13 3.66 -4.90
CA LYS A 100 -18.45 3.03 -4.75
C LYS A 100 -18.43 1.90 -3.71
N THR A 101 -17.41 1.03 -3.73
CA THR A 101 -17.29 -0.07 -2.77
C THR A 101 -17.12 0.46 -1.35
N TYR A 102 -16.24 1.46 -1.15
CA TYR A 102 -15.95 2.02 0.17
C TYR A 102 -17.10 2.89 0.72
N SER A 103 -18.06 3.26 -0.12
CA SER A 103 -19.31 3.88 0.35
C SER A 103 -20.29 2.87 0.96
N GLN A 104 -19.99 1.56 0.87
CA GLN A 104 -20.83 0.46 1.35
C GLN A 104 -20.05 -0.36 2.39
N PRO A 105 -20.01 0.06 3.66
CA PRO A 105 -19.20 -0.58 4.70
C PRO A 105 -19.55 -2.05 4.96
N MET A 106 -20.76 -2.51 4.57
CA MET A 106 -21.14 -3.92 4.59
C MET A 106 -20.27 -4.82 3.70
N LYS A 107 -19.48 -4.22 2.78
CA LYS A 107 -18.48 -4.90 1.95
C LYS A 107 -17.06 -4.59 2.44
N SER A 108 -16.87 -4.49 3.75
CA SER A 108 -15.58 -4.15 4.37
C SER A 108 -14.43 -5.04 3.93
N GLU A 109 -14.68 -6.32 3.67
CA GLU A 109 -13.70 -7.29 3.17
C GLU A 109 -13.09 -6.92 1.80
N GLU A 110 -13.77 -6.04 1.03
CA GLU A 110 -13.26 -5.48 -0.22
C GLU A 110 -12.50 -4.17 -0.01
N CYS A 111 -12.59 -3.58 1.20
CA CYS A 111 -12.02 -2.28 1.56
C CYS A 111 -10.61 -2.47 2.14
N MET A 112 -9.62 -2.65 1.29
CA MET A 112 -8.22 -2.76 1.71
C MET A 112 -7.78 -1.52 2.50
N PRO A 113 -7.24 -1.67 3.73
CA PRO A 113 -6.73 -0.54 4.52
C PRO A 113 -5.64 0.24 3.79
N MET A 114 -5.63 1.56 4.01
CA MET A 114 -4.79 2.50 3.26
C MET A 114 -3.30 2.17 3.31
N PHE A 115 -2.81 1.70 4.46
CA PHE A 115 -1.40 1.42 4.72
C PHE A 115 -1.03 -0.07 4.67
N GLY A 116 -1.92 -0.95 4.20
CA GLY A 116 -1.61 -2.39 4.15
C GLY A 116 -0.32 -2.71 3.39
N GLY A 117 0.01 -1.95 2.33
CA GLY A 117 1.27 -2.07 1.61
C GLY A 117 2.48 -1.50 2.37
N ASN A 118 2.29 -0.50 3.23
CA ASN A 118 3.37 0.04 4.06
C ASN A 118 3.75 -0.95 5.16
N VAL A 119 2.75 -1.52 5.84
CA VAL A 119 2.97 -2.49 6.92
C VAL A 119 3.79 -3.69 6.44
N ILE A 120 3.48 -4.27 5.27
CA ILE A 120 4.28 -5.40 4.76
C ILE A 120 5.71 -4.97 4.43
N ILE A 121 5.92 -3.77 3.88
CA ILE A 121 7.26 -3.24 3.59
C ILE A 121 8.07 -3.08 4.89
N ASP A 122 7.46 -2.56 5.95
CA ASP A 122 8.11 -2.41 7.24
C ASP A 122 8.55 -3.76 7.81
N ILE A 123 7.68 -4.78 7.75
CA ILE A 123 8.02 -6.17 8.16
C ILE A 123 9.14 -6.77 7.29
N LEU A 124 9.10 -6.56 5.97
CA LEU A 124 10.15 -7.05 5.07
C LEU A 124 11.51 -6.41 5.34
N ASN A 125 11.53 -5.12 5.67
CA ASN A 125 12.74 -4.42 6.07
C ASN A 125 13.28 -4.92 7.42
N ASP A 126 12.42 -5.09 8.43
CA ASP A 126 12.80 -5.59 9.76
C ASP A 126 13.40 -7.01 9.69
N MET A 127 12.85 -7.86 8.84
CA MET A 127 13.27 -9.26 8.69
C MET A 127 14.37 -9.48 7.62
N ASP A 128 14.88 -8.41 7.00
CA ASP A 128 15.83 -8.43 5.87
C ASP A 128 15.40 -9.41 4.76
N ILE A 129 14.12 -9.33 4.38
CA ILE A 129 13.56 -10.14 3.29
C ILE A 129 13.76 -9.43 1.95
N PRO A 130 14.27 -10.12 0.92
CA PRO A 130 14.45 -9.55 -0.42
C PRO A 130 13.14 -8.98 -0.97
N HIS A 131 13.14 -7.68 -1.31
CA HIS A 131 12.02 -7.02 -1.94
C HIS A 131 12.45 -5.83 -2.78
N ILE A 132 11.58 -5.40 -3.69
CA ILE A 132 11.85 -4.31 -4.61
C ILE A 132 10.57 -3.57 -5.03
N ASN A 133 10.61 -2.25 -5.04
CA ASN A 133 9.63 -1.43 -5.75
C ASN A 133 10.06 -1.20 -7.20
N CYS A 134 9.22 -1.57 -8.15
CA CYS A 134 9.40 -1.26 -9.57
C CYS A 134 9.12 0.23 -9.85
N ASP A 135 9.55 0.74 -11.01
CA ASP A 135 9.16 2.09 -11.43
C ASP A 135 7.69 2.15 -11.82
N PHE A 136 7.21 1.10 -12.49
CA PHE A 136 5.85 0.95 -12.99
C PHE A 136 5.26 -0.40 -12.59
N GLU A 137 4.55 -1.07 -13.50
CA GLU A 137 3.94 -2.37 -13.25
C GLU A 137 4.96 -3.46 -12.88
N ALA A 138 4.58 -4.35 -11.98
CA ALA A 138 5.45 -5.42 -11.50
C ALA A 138 5.42 -6.68 -12.38
N ASP A 139 4.34 -6.90 -13.14
CA ASP A 139 4.04 -8.20 -13.75
C ASP A 139 5.15 -8.70 -14.69
N SER A 140 5.62 -7.83 -15.60
CA SER A 140 6.73 -8.17 -16.51
C SER A 140 8.03 -8.42 -15.75
N GLU A 141 8.30 -7.66 -14.70
CA GLU A 141 9.51 -7.79 -13.89
C GLU A 141 9.51 -9.10 -13.08
N ILE A 142 8.35 -9.46 -12.51
CA ILE A 142 8.15 -10.76 -11.83
C ILE A 142 8.52 -11.92 -12.75
N VAL A 143 8.05 -11.89 -14.01
CA VAL A 143 8.38 -12.93 -15.01
C VAL A 143 9.86 -12.95 -15.32
N VAL A 144 10.49 -11.80 -15.54
CA VAL A 144 11.92 -11.70 -15.84
C VAL A 144 12.76 -12.24 -14.68
N LEU A 145 12.48 -11.83 -13.45
CA LEU A 145 13.18 -12.32 -12.27
C LEU A 145 12.98 -13.82 -12.07
N ALA A 146 11.78 -14.34 -12.27
CA ALA A 146 11.49 -15.77 -12.15
C ALA A 146 12.28 -16.60 -13.18
N LYS A 147 12.41 -16.12 -14.43
CA LYS A 147 13.24 -16.75 -15.47
C LYS A 147 14.73 -16.71 -15.10
N LEU A 148 15.26 -15.55 -14.68
CA LEU A 148 16.67 -15.38 -14.34
C LEU A 148 17.08 -16.24 -13.12
N LEU A 149 16.20 -16.35 -12.15
CA LEU A 149 16.42 -17.10 -10.90
C LEU A 149 15.95 -18.56 -10.98
N ASN A 150 15.29 -18.95 -12.09
CA ASN A 150 14.71 -20.28 -12.31
C ASN A 150 13.84 -20.75 -11.14
N CYS A 151 12.82 -19.96 -10.80
CA CYS A 151 11.94 -20.23 -9.67
C CYS A 151 10.47 -19.91 -10.00
N PRO A 152 9.50 -20.47 -9.24
CA PRO A 152 8.09 -20.22 -9.49
C PRO A 152 7.65 -18.82 -9.04
N VAL A 153 6.54 -18.36 -9.63
CA VAL A 153 5.83 -17.14 -9.29
C VAL A 153 4.61 -17.46 -8.42
N ILE A 154 4.43 -16.70 -7.35
CA ILE A 154 3.22 -16.74 -6.51
C ILE A 154 2.43 -15.45 -6.74
N SER A 155 1.22 -15.54 -7.29
CA SER A 155 0.31 -14.41 -7.52
C SER A 155 -1.15 -14.87 -7.58
N ARG A 156 -2.04 -13.94 -7.85
CA ARG A 156 -3.46 -14.16 -8.14
C ARG A 156 -3.86 -13.62 -9.51
N ASP A 157 -2.92 -13.04 -10.24
CA ASP A 157 -3.20 -12.47 -11.55
C ASP A 157 -3.22 -13.55 -12.63
N SER A 158 -4.24 -13.50 -13.48
CA SER A 158 -4.44 -14.46 -14.56
C SER A 158 -3.46 -14.31 -15.72
N ASP A 159 -2.74 -13.20 -15.81
CA ASP A 159 -1.72 -13.00 -16.85
C ASP A 159 -0.57 -14.00 -16.72
N PHE A 160 -0.28 -14.49 -15.50
CA PHE A 160 0.76 -15.51 -15.30
C PHE A 160 0.40 -16.88 -15.90
N TYR A 161 -0.88 -17.18 -16.15
CA TYR A 161 -1.27 -18.41 -16.87
C TYR A 161 -0.82 -18.42 -18.35
N ILE A 162 -0.50 -17.27 -18.93
CA ILE A 162 -0.02 -17.17 -20.32
C ILE A 162 1.47 -16.81 -20.35
N ASN A 163 2.22 -17.17 -19.33
CA ASN A 163 3.66 -16.98 -19.26
C ASN A 163 4.42 -18.30 -19.12
N THR A 164 5.68 -18.30 -19.51
CA THR A 164 6.56 -19.49 -19.52
C THR A 164 7.25 -19.75 -18.18
N VAL A 165 6.71 -19.21 -17.07
CA VAL A 165 7.23 -19.45 -15.72
C VAL A 165 6.30 -20.37 -14.95
N PRO A 166 6.81 -21.26 -14.08
CA PRO A 166 5.96 -22.02 -13.19
C PRO A 166 5.15 -21.07 -12.31
N TYR A 167 3.83 -21.23 -12.27
CA TYR A 167 2.92 -20.32 -11.58
C TYR A 167 2.16 -21.04 -10.47
N ILE A 168 2.20 -20.51 -9.27
CA ILE A 168 1.47 -21.01 -8.09
C ILE A 168 0.36 -20.00 -7.77
N PRO A 169 -0.91 -20.29 -8.10
CA PRO A 169 -2.03 -19.43 -7.73
C PRO A 169 -2.18 -19.36 -6.20
N LEU A 170 -2.34 -18.17 -5.63
CA LEU A 170 -2.46 -17.97 -4.19
C LEU A 170 -3.61 -18.78 -3.54
N ASP A 171 -4.70 -18.97 -4.25
CA ASP A 171 -5.84 -19.77 -3.80
C ASP A 171 -5.58 -21.30 -3.84
N LYS A 172 -4.46 -21.73 -4.37
CA LYS A 172 -3.99 -23.12 -4.43
C LYS A 172 -2.89 -23.44 -3.42
N ILE A 173 -2.60 -22.53 -2.52
CA ILE A 173 -1.67 -22.75 -1.41
C ILE A 173 -2.48 -23.08 -0.15
N ILE A 174 -2.13 -24.19 0.50
CA ILE A 174 -2.67 -24.55 1.81
C ILE A 174 -1.90 -23.75 2.85
N LEU A 175 -2.53 -22.68 3.35
CA LEU A 175 -1.96 -21.81 4.37
C LEU A 175 -2.47 -22.21 5.75
N ASP A 176 -1.57 -22.68 6.59
CA ASP A 176 -1.75 -22.86 8.02
C ASP A 176 -0.62 -22.08 8.73
N LEU A 177 -0.92 -20.85 9.12
CA LEU A 177 0.06 -19.91 9.66
C LEU A 177 0.59 -20.34 11.04
N ASP A 178 -0.23 -21.05 11.80
CA ASP A 178 0.10 -21.47 13.18
C ASP A 178 0.82 -22.82 13.25
N SER A 179 0.90 -23.56 12.14
CA SER A 179 1.50 -24.87 12.10
C SER A 179 3.04 -24.85 12.06
N ASN A 180 3.67 -25.89 12.62
CA ASN A 180 5.12 -26.11 12.55
C ASN A 180 5.53 -26.93 11.31
N ILE A 181 4.80 -26.83 10.21
CA ILE A 181 5.11 -27.54 8.97
C ILE A 181 6.44 -27.06 8.36
N LYS A 182 7.15 -28.02 7.74
CA LYS A 182 8.41 -27.77 7.00
C LYS A 182 8.24 -27.88 5.49
N VAL A 183 7.03 -28.16 5.03
CA VAL A 183 6.67 -28.30 3.62
C VAL A 183 5.32 -27.65 3.41
N MET A 184 5.23 -26.74 2.47
CA MET A 184 3.98 -26.08 2.12
C MET A 184 3.37 -26.76 0.90
N ASN A 185 2.19 -27.38 1.09
CA ASN A 185 1.47 -28.01 -0.01
C ASN A 185 0.79 -26.95 -0.88
N CYS A 186 1.02 -27.02 -2.20
CA CYS A 186 0.41 -26.13 -3.16
C CYS A 186 0.19 -26.85 -4.51
N GLN A 187 -0.42 -26.14 -5.45
CA GLN A 187 -0.53 -26.58 -6.83
C GLN A 187 0.18 -25.60 -7.77
N VAL A 188 0.93 -26.14 -8.73
CA VAL A 188 1.66 -25.37 -9.73
C VAL A 188 1.04 -25.56 -11.11
N TYR A 189 1.00 -24.48 -11.87
CA TYR A 189 0.58 -24.45 -13.26
C TYR A 189 1.80 -24.21 -14.18
N LYS A 190 1.78 -24.87 -15.35
CA LYS A 190 2.73 -24.65 -16.45
C LYS A 190 1.96 -24.49 -17.76
N VAL A 191 2.29 -23.46 -18.54
CA VAL A 191 1.55 -23.12 -19.78
C VAL A 191 1.66 -24.21 -20.85
N GLU A 192 2.75 -24.95 -20.87
CA GLU A 192 2.99 -26.05 -21.80
C GLU A 192 1.92 -27.12 -21.68
N LYS A 193 1.46 -27.39 -20.46
CA LYS A 193 0.40 -28.37 -20.22
C LYS A 193 -0.95 -27.91 -20.78
N LEU A 194 -1.25 -26.60 -20.67
CA LEU A 194 -2.43 -26.03 -21.33
C LEU A 194 -2.33 -26.15 -22.86
N LEU A 195 -1.20 -25.73 -23.42
CA LEU A 195 -1.02 -25.72 -24.87
C LEU A 195 -1.08 -27.12 -25.47
N SER A 196 -0.54 -28.16 -24.80
CA SER A 196 -0.56 -29.54 -25.26
C SER A 196 -1.98 -30.08 -25.45
N GLU A 197 -2.92 -29.67 -24.59
CA GLU A 197 -4.33 -30.05 -24.67
C GLU A 197 -5.05 -29.51 -25.92
N PHE A 198 -4.53 -28.40 -26.47
CA PHE A 198 -5.05 -27.80 -27.71
C PHE A 198 -4.16 -28.10 -28.91
N GLY A 199 -3.36 -29.18 -28.87
CA GLY A 199 -2.51 -29.64 -29.96
C GLY A 199 -1.21 -28.85 -30.13
N GLY A 200 -0.77 -28.13 -29.10
CA GLY A 200 0.49 -27.40 -29.08
C GLY A 200 0.47 -26.03 -29.79
N LEU A 201 1.36 -25.17 -29.37
CA LEU A 201 1.66 -23.87 -30.01
C LEU A 201 3.11 -23.50 -29.69
N ASN A 202 3.81 -22.88 -30.61
CA ASN A 202 5.12 -22.30 -30.32
C ASN A 202 4.94 -21.19 -29.26
N LEU A 203 5.76 -21.25 -28.21
CA LEU A 203 5.71 -20.33 -27.05
C LEU A 203 5.89 -18.86 -27.44
N ASP A 204 6.56 -18.57 -28.54
CA ASP A 204 6.71 -17.21 -29.09
C ASP A 204 5.37 -16.53 -29.46
N TYR A 205 4.31 -17.32 -29.66
CA TYR A 205 2.96 -16.82 -29.94
C TYR A 205 2.15 -16.49 -28.67
N LEU A 206 2.63 -16.81 -27.47
CA LEU A 206 1.91 -16.52 -26.21
C LEU A 206 1.48 -15.06 -26.06
N PRO A 207 2.31 -14.04 -26.42
CA PRO A 207 1.87 -12.65 -26.42
C PRO A 207 0.63 -12.39 -27.29
N LEU A 208 0.54 -13.09 -28.43
CA LEU A 208 -0.60 -12.97 -29.34
C LEU A 208 -1.83 -13.71 -28.81
N VAL A 209 -1.66 -14.84 -28.10
CA VAL A 209 -2.76 -15.49 -27.36
C VAL A 209 -3.36 -14.52 -26.35
N ALA A 210 -2.52 -13.86 -25.53
CA ALA A 210 -2.96 -12.87 -24.57
C ALA A 210 -3.70 -11.69 -25.23
N ALA A 211 -3.21 -11.23 -26.39
CA ALA A 211 -3.87 -10.17 -27.17
C ALA A 211 -5.24 -10.60 -27.72
N LEU A 212 -5.35 -11.82 -28.28
CA LEU A 212 -6.59 -12.36 -28.83
C LEU A 212 -7.65 -12.61 -27.76
N LEU A 213 -7.25 -13.09 -26.59
CA LEU A 213 -8.15 -13.30 -25.45
C LEU A 213 -8.65 -11.98 -24.85
N GLY A 214 -7.86 -10.92 -24.97
CA GLY A 214 -8.07 -9.63 -24.36
C GLY A 214 -7.44 -9.56 -22.96
N ASN A 215 -6.89 -8.41 -22.65
CA ASN A 215 -6.16 -8.12 -21.41
C ASN A 215 -6.38 -6.66 -20.97
N ASP A 216 -5.55 -6.14 -20.05
CA ASP A 216 -5.65 -4.74 -19.56
C ASP A 216 -5.43 -3.68 -20.67
N TYR A 217 -4.84 -4.03 -21.81
CA TYR A 217 -4.52 -3.13 -22.92
C TYR A 217 -5.46 -3.27 -24.13
N ILE A 218 -5.97 -4.48 -24.37
CA ILE A 218 -6.80 -4.83 -25.51
C ILE A 218 -8.12 -5.39 -25.03
N ARG A 219 -9.22 -4.78 -25.46
CA ARG A 219 -10.57 -5.20 -25.06
C ARG A 219 -10.87 -6.63 -25.53
N GLN A 220 -11.54 -7.39 -24.69
CA GLN A 220 -11.87 -8.80 -24.92
C GLN A 220 -12.58 -9.09 -26.27
N ASN A 221 -13.42 -8.18 -26.75
CA ASN A 221 -14.18 -8.38 -27.97
C ASN A 221 -13.50 -7.85 -29.24
N THR A 222 -12.28 -7.30 -29.14
CA THR A 222 -11.56 -6.69 -30.27
C THR A 222 -11.41 -7.64 -31.46
N PHE A 223 -11.15 -8.92 -31.20
CA PHE A 223 -10.90 -9.93 -32.23
C PHE A 223 -11.99 -10.98 -32.37
N SER A 224 -13.21 -10.74 -31.85
CA SER A 224 -14.31 -11.73 -31.89
C SER A 224 -14.71 -12.08 -33.31
N SER A 225 -14.75 -11.12 -34.24
CA SER A 225 -15.04 -11.37 -35.67
C SER A 225 -13.95 -12.19 -36.37
N LEU A 226 -12.68 -11.95 -36.03
CA LEU A 226 -11.54 -12.72 -36.55
C LEU A 226 -11.63 -14.20 -36.13
N LEU A 227 -12.02 -14.43 -34.89
CA LEU A 227 -12.15 -15.76 -34.29
C LEU A 227 -13.53 -16.41 -34.56
N GLN A 228 -14.41 -15.75 -35.32
CA GLN A 228 -15.77 -16.21 -35.65
C GLN A 228 -16.59 -16.56 -34.38
N ILE A 229 -16.50 -15.72 -33.35
CA ILE A 229 -17.21 -15.91 -32.07
C ILE A 229 -18.45 -15.01 -32.08
N ASN A 230 -19.63 -15.64 -31.97
CA ASN A 230 -20.91 -14.95 -31.92
C ASN A 230 -21.10 -14.27 -30.54
N SER A 231 -21.75 -13.11 -30.51
CA SER A 231 -22.01 -12.30 -29.32
C SER A 231 -23.05 -12.89 -28.34
N GLY A 232 -23.63 -14.05 -28.65
CA GLY A 232 -24.74 -14.64 -27.89
C GLY A 232 -24.38 -15.47 -26.64
N GLY A 233 -23.08 -15.67 -26.33
CA GLY A 233 -22.64 -16.38 -25.13
C GLY A 233 -21.11 -16.46 -25.06
N PHE A 234 -20.54 -15.97 -23.95
CA PHE A 234 -19.09 -15.99 -23.80
C PHE A 234 -18.61 -17.38 -23.33
N ASN A 235 -18.09 -18.19 -24.26
CA ASN A 235 -17.41 -19.44 -23.94
C ASN A 235 -15.89 -19.21 -24.02
N PHE A 236 -15.23 -19.10 -22.87
CA PHE A 236 -13.79 -18.87 -22.79
C PHE A 236 -12.97 -20.00 -23.43
N GLY A 237 -13.34 -21.28 -23.19
CA GLY A 237 -12.63 -22.43 -23.75
C GLY A 237 -12.63 -22.42 -25.28
N LEU A 238 -13.80 -22.16 -25.89
CA LEU A 238 -13.92 -22.04 -27.35
C LEU A 238 -13.08 -20.85 -27.89
N LYS A 239 -13.04 -19.74 -27.18
CA LYS A 239 -12.21 -18.59 -27.59
C LYS A 239 -10.73 -18.91 -27.55
N LEU A 240 -10.27 -19.57 -26.48
CA LEU A 240 -8.89 -20.01 -26.34
C LEU A 240 -8.50 -21.00 -27.45
N GLU A 241 -9.31 -22.03 -27.67
CA GLU A 241 -9.14 -23.02 -28.73
C GLU A 241 -8.99 -22.37 -30.11
N ARG A 242 -9.96 -21.53 -30.49
CA ARG A 242 -9.92 -20.81 -31.79
C ARG A 242 -8.74 -19.86 -31.90
N SER A 243 -8.31 -19.25 -30.80
CA SER A 243 -7.11 -18.40 -30.80
C SER A 243 -5.86 -19.21 -31.12
N ILE A 244 -5.70 -20.36 -30.48
CA ILE A 244 -4.56 -21.26 -30.70
C ILE A 244 -4.60 -21.83 -32.12
N GLU A 245 -5.73 -22.32 -32.58
CA GLU A 245 -5.90 -22.84 -33.96
C GLU A 245 -5.62 -21.79 -35.03
N TRP A 246 -6.10 -20.56 -34.80
CA TRP A 246 -5.86 -19.45 -35.73
C TRP A 246 -4.37 -19.10 -35.81
N LEU A 247 -3.69 -19.03 -34.65
CA LEU A 247 -2.25 -18.72 -34.57
C LEU A 247 -1.39 -19.81 -35.22
N ARG A 248 -1.74 -21.08 -35.08
CA ARG A 248 -1.03 -22.19 -35.75
C ARG A 248 -1.01 -22.07 -37.28
N LYS A 249 -2.02 -21.44 -37.85
CA LYS A 249 -2.12 -21.23 -39.31
C LYS A 249 -1.29 -20.04 -39.82
N GLN A 250 -0.67 -19.27 -38.91
CA GLN A 250 0.14 -18.11 -39.29
C GLN A 250 1.56 -18.53 -39.60
N HIS A 251 2.13 -17.90 -40.62
CA HIS A 251 3.50 -18.21 -41.08
C HIS A 251 4.54 -17.72 -40.04
N ASP A 252 4.37 -16.50 -39.52
CA ASP A 252 5.24 -15.89 -38.55
C ASP A 252 4.47 -14.83 -37.70
N ILE A 253 5.14 -14.29 -36.68
CA ILE A 253 4.56 -13.29 -35.76
C ILE A 253 4.17 -12.01 -36.53
N LYS A 254 4.96 -11.56 -37.50
CA LYS A 254 4.67 -10.32 -38.25
C LYS A 254 3.42 -10.48 -39.10
N SER A 255 3.31 -11.61 -39.81
CA SER A 255 2.13 -11.98 -40.59
C SER A 255 0.91 -12.10 -39.70
N ALA A 256 1.06 -12.73 -38.52
CA ALA A 256 -0.03 -12.83 -37.53
C ALA A 256 -0.54 -11.44 -37.09
N ILE A 257 0.35 -10.51 -36.73
CA ILE A 257 -0.02 -9.14 -36.32
C ILE A 257 -0.74 -8.42 -37.48
N SER A 258 -0.20 -8.49 -38.69
CA SER A 258 -0.82 -7.88 -39.87
C SER A 258 -2.23 -8.41 -40.10
N ASN A 259 -2.42 -9.74 -40.03
CA ASN A 259 -3.70 -10.40 -40.22
C ASN A 259 -4.69 -10.10 -39.09
N MET A 260 -4.22 -9.98 -37.82
CA MET A 260 -5.03 -9.57 -36.68
C MET A 260 -5.60 -8.16 -36.87
N THR A 261 -4.78 -7.23 -37.37
CA THR A 261 -5.11 -5.80 -37.43
C THR A 261 -5.70 -5.36 -38.75
N TYR A 262 -5.66 -6.18 -39.81
CA TYR A 262 -6.14 -5.83 -41.15
C TYR A 262 -7.57 -5.32 -41.21
N LYS A 263 -8.50 -5.91 -40.43
CA LYS A 263 -9.93 -5.53 -40.41
C LYS A 263 -10.25 -4.42 -39.41
N LEU A 264 -9.27 -3.89 -38.68
CA LEU A 264 -9.48 -2.85 -37.67
C LEU A 264 -9.37 -1.45 -38.31
N SER A 265 -10.51 -0.88 -38.73
CA SER A 265 -10.53 0.36 -39.52
C SER A 265 -10.15 1.64 -38.76
N ARG A 266 -10.57 1.79 -37.49
CA ARG A 266 -10.41 3.07 -36.73
C ARG A 266 -9.24 3.11 -35.74
N ASN A 267 -8.76 1.97 -35.23
CA ASN A 267 -7.78 1.91 -34.15
C ASN A 267 -6.58 0.99 -34.49
N ARG A 268 -6.34 0.73 -35.77
CA ARG A 268 -5.34 -0.22 -36.22
C ARG A 268 -3.96 0.06 -35.61
N ASN A 269 -3.43 1.25 -35.84
CA ASN A 269 -2.08 1.62 -35.37
C ASN A 269 -1.96 1.56 -33.83
N TYR A 270 -3.02 1.96 -33.11
CA TYR A 270 -3.03 1.86 -31.66
C TYR A 270 -2.96 0.41 -31.19
N ILE A 271 -3.81 -0.47 -31.73
CA ILE A 271 -3.82 -1.90 -31.36
C ILE A 271 -2.50 -2.59 -31.75
N GLU A 272 -1.96 -2.29 -32.92
CA GLU A 272 -0.67 -2.82 -33.37
C GLU A 272 0.46 -2.41 -32.44
N ASN A 273 0.50 -1.16 -31.99
CA ASN A 273 1.46 -0.69 -31.00
C ASN A 273 1.28 -1.40 -29.65
N GLN A 274 0.02 -1.64 -29.19
CA GLN A 274 -0.20 -2.39 -27.96
C GLN A 274 0.29 -3.85 -28.07
N ILE A 275 0.04 -4.52 -29.20
CA ILE A 275 0.53 -5.89 -29.46
C ILE A 275 2.07 -5.92 -29.44
N ASN A 276 2.73 -4.97 -30.10
CA ASN A 276 4.18 -4.89 -30.13
C ASN A 276 4.76 -4.65 -28.73
N ASN A 277 4.13 -3.81 -27.91
CA ASN A 277 4.53 -3.59 -26.52
C ASN A 277 4.42 -4.89 -25.71
N ILE A 278 3.31 -5.62 -25.83
CA ILE A 278 3.13 -6.91 -25.14
C ILE A 278 4.23 -7.90 -25.57
N ILE A 279 4.54 -8.00 -26.86
CA ILE A 279 5.61 -8.88 -27.36
C ILE A 279 6.97 -8.49 -26.77
N ASN A 280 7.27 -7.20 -26.69
CA ASN A 280 8.51 -6.71 -26.11
C ASN A 280 8.60 -7.02 -24.61
N ASP A 281 7.50 -6.89 -23.88
CA ASP A 281 7.42 -7.24 -22.46
C ASP A 281 7.71 -8.73 -22.23
N TYR A 282 7.19 -9.64 -23.09
CA TYR A 282 7.44 -11.08 -23.01
C TYR A 282 8.88 -11.49 -23.38
N LYS A 283 9.50 -10.76 -24.31
CA LYS A 283 10.88 -11.03 -24.80
C LYS A 283 11.94 -10.44 -23.88
N ASN A 284 11.58 -9.54 -22.99
CA ASN A 284 12.53 -8.93 -22.07
C ASN A 284 13.13 -9.98 -21.13
N MET A 285 14.46 -10.03 -21.08
CA MET A 285 15.25 -10.92 -20.21
C MET A 285 16.22 -10.14 -19.32
N ASN A 286 16.09 -8.81 -19.27
CA ASN A 286 16.96 -7.95 -18.48
C ASN A 286 16.16 -7.27 -17.36
N SER A 287 16.61 -7.45 -16.14
CA SER A 287 16.08 -6.75 -14.97
C SER A 287 17.03 -5.67 -14.49
N LYS A 288 16.57 -4.43 -14.49
CA LYS A 288 17.32 -3.34 -13.86
C LYS A 288 17.31 -3.38 -12.33
N TYR A 289 16.46 -4.21 -11.74
CA TYR A 289 16.28 -4.34 -10.29
C TYR A 289 17.08 -5.49 -9.70
N LEU A 290 17.60 -6.39 -10.52
CA LEU A 290 18.34 -7.57 -10.04
C LEU A 290 19.52 -7.18 -9.14
N SER A 291 20.26 -6.11 -9.49
CA SER A 291 21.38 -5.62 -8.69
C SER A 291 20.99 -5.17 -7.28
N PHE A 292 19.78 -4.63 -7.11
CA PHE A 292 19.26 -4.28 -5.77
C PHE A 292 18.85 -5.52 -4.98
N ILE A 293 18.25 -6.52 -5.64
CA ILE A 293 17.85 -7.78 -5.02
C ILE A 293 19.08 -8.57 -4.56
N LEU A 294 20.15 -8.59 -5.34
CA LEU A 294 21.39 -9.29 -5.01
C LEU A 294 22.17 -8.67 -3.83
N GLN A 295 21.82 -7.48 -3.37
CA GLN A 295 22.40 -6.85 -2.18
C GLN A 295 21.91 -7.45 -0.85
N TYR A 296 20.79 -8.16 -0.85
CA TYR A 296 20.28 -8.81 0.34
C TYR A 296 21.16 -10.01 0.73
N LYS A 297 21.42 -10.15 2.03
CA LYS A 297 22.26 -11.26 2.55
C LYS A 297 21.75 -12.63 2.11
N LYS A 298 20.43 -12.82 2.09
CA LYS A 298 19.79 -14.08 1.66
C LYS A 298 20.03 -14.43 0.19
N MET A 299 20.48 -13.47 -0.62
CA MET A 299 20.77 -13.66 -2.05
C MET A 299 22.26 -13.91 -2.36
N SER A 300 23.11 -13.99 -1.37
CA SER A 300 24.58 -14.15 -1.54
C SER A 300 24.97 -15.33 -2.45
N ALA A 301 24.30 -16.47 -2.33
CA ALA A 301 24.56 -17.65 -3.16
C ALA A 301 24.31 -17.44 -4.67
N TYR A 302 23.52 -16.44 -5.04
CA TYR A 302 23.16 -16.13 -6.43
C TYR A 302 24.00 -14.99 -7.02
N THR A 303 24.72 -14.25 -6.19
CA THR A 303 25.44 -13.03 -6.59
C THR A 303 26.51 -13.33 -7.61
N ASP A 304 27.34 -14.35 -7.42
CA ASP A 304 28.45 -14.67 -8.34
C ASP A 304 27.95 -15.15 -9.70
N ARG A 305 26.87 -15.93 -9.73
CA ARG A 305 26.28 -16.44 -10.96
C ARG A 305 25.66 -15.33 -11.82
N LEU A 306 25.12 -14.27 -11.23
CA LEU A 306 24.31 -13.26 -11.91
C LEU A 306 25.00 -11.88 -12.02
N ARG A 307 26.19 -11.69 -11.45
CA ARG A 307 26.96 -10.42 -11.50
C ARG A 307 27.27 -9.91 -12.90
N HIS A 308 27.34 -10.78 -13.88
CA HIS A 308 27.63 -10.38 -15.27
C HIS A 308 26.43 -9.65 -15.93
N LEU A 309 25.24 -9.77 -15.37
CA LEU A 309 24.05 -9.08 -15.86
C LEU A 309 24.09 -7.62 -15.38
N LYS A 310 24.45 -6.71 -16.31
CA LYS A 310 24.49 -5.27 -16.02
C LYS A 310 23.07 -4.70 -15.95
N PRO A 311 22.76 -3.87 -14.95
CA PRO A 311 21.47 -3.19 -14.92
C PRO A 311 21.36 -2.22 -16.10
N ASN A 312 20.31 -2.37 -16.91
CA ASN A 312 19.98 -1.46 -17.98
C ASN A 312 18.89 -0.48 -17.52
N GLY A 313 19.19 0.81 -17.49
CA GLY A 313 18.19 1.85 -17.28
C GLY A 313 18.73 3.04 -16.47
N LYS A 314 18.29 4.24 -16.85
CA LYS A 314 18.53 5.45 -16.06
C LYS A 314 17.52 5.51 -14.92
N SER A 315 17.97 5.92 -13.73
CA SER A 315 17.09 6.24 -12.63
C SER A 315 16.25 7.49 -12.93
N ILE A 316 14.98 7.45 -12.52
CA ILE A 316 14.07 8.59 -12.61
C ILE A 316 14.26 9.53 -11.40
N LEU A 317 14.67 8.97 -10.26
CA LEU A 317 14.89 9.66 -9.01
C LEU A 317 16.38 9.93 -8.76
N PRO A 318 16.74 10.94 -7.95
CA PRO A 318 18.11 11.08 -7.48
C PRO A 318 18.63 9.82 -6.81
N PRO A 319 19.93 9.47 -6.92
CA PRO A 319 20.46 8.20 -6.42
C PRO A 319 20.16 7.93 -4.93
N TRP A 320 20.23 8.95 -4.08
CA TRP A 320 19.93 8.85 -2.66
C TRP A 320 18.46 8.51 -2.38
N LEU A 321 17.55 9.04 -3.19
CA LEU A 321 16.11 8.80 -3.07
C LEU A 321 15.71 7.48 -3.74
N GLU A 322 16.41 7.08 -4.81
CA GLU A 322 16.17 5.82 -5.51
C GLU A 322 16.38 4.62 -4.60
N TYR A 323 17.48 4.57 -3.85
CA TYR A 323 17.73 3.48 -2.91
C TYR A 323 16.57 3.29 -1.93
N ASN A 324 16.12 4.36 -1.30
CA ASN A 324 14.99 4.36 -0.38
C ASN A 324 13.67 3.98 -1.07
N TYR A 325 13.47 4.40 -2.32
CA TYR A 325 12.33 4.01 -3.13
C TYR A 325 12.33 2.51 -3.42
N ARG A 326 13.48 1.93 -3.80
CA ARG A 326 13.63 0.49 -4.07
C ARG A 326 13.34 -0.35 -2.82
N ARG A 327 13.74 0.13 -1.66
CA ARG A 327 13.47 -0.49 -0.36
C ARG A 327 12.05 -0.23 0.16
N GLY A 328 11.22 0.49 -0.58
CA GLY A 328 9.82 0.77 -0.23
C GLY A 328 9.62 1.83 0.85
N THR A 329 10.68 2.39 1.44
CA THR A 329 10.59 3.43 2.47
C THR A 329 10.13 4.77 1.90
N VAL A 330 10.31 5.00 0.59
CA VAL A 330 9.70 6.10 -0.17
C VAL A 330 8.47 5.57 -0.91
N ASN A 331 7.33 6.22 -0.71
CA ASN A 331 6.05 5.78 -1.25
C ASN A 331 5.99 5.86 -2.78
N THR A 332 5.33 4.89 -3.40
CA THR A 332 5.14 4.82 -4.86
C THR A 332 4.39 6.01 -5.46
N GLU A 333 3.64 6.76 -4.65
CA GLU A 333 2.98 8.01 -5.10
C GLU A 333 3.98 9.07 -5.54
N VAL A 334 5.19 9.10 -4.98
CA VAL A 334 6.27 9.98 -5.45
C VAL A 334 6.56 9.74 -6.92
N MET A 335 6.61 8.47 -7.34
CA MET A 335 6.84 8.11 -8.73
C MET A 335 5.66 8.53 -9.64
N ASN A 336 4.41 8.39 -9.19
CA ASN A 336 3.23 8.92 -9.89
C ASN A 336 3.34 10.43 -10.11
N ILE A 337 3.73 11.17 -9.05
CA ILE A 337 3.87 12.63 -9.13
C ILE A 337 4.97 13.01 -10.13
N VAL A 338 6.11 12.34 -10.09
CA VAL A 338 7.25 12.64 -10.97
C VAL A 338 6.97 12.29 -12.42
N THR A 339 6.37 11.12 -12.70
CA THR A 339 6.19 10.60 -14.08
C THR A 339 4.91 11.10 -14.74
N LEU A 340 3.80 11.13 -14.02
CA LEU A 340 2.48 11.48 -14.56
C LEU A 340 2.07 12.91 -14.28
N LYS A 341 2.79 13.64 -13.42
CA LYS A 341 2.40 14.96 -12.92
C LYS A 341 0.97 14.95 -12.33
N LYS A 342 0.64 13.88 -11.61
CA LYS A 342 -0.69 13.65 -11.00
C LYS A 342 -0.53 13.03 -9.62
N ILE A 343 -1.49 13.34 -8.72
CA ILE A 343 -1.65 12.69 -7.42
C ILE A 343 -2.94 11.87 -7.45
N PHE A 344 -2.87 10.61 -7.02
CA PHE A 344 -4.02 9.72 -6.97
C PHE A 344 -4.41 9.44 -5.52
N PHE A 345 -5.64 9.83 -5.14
CA PHE A 345 -6.11 9.60 -3.79
C PHE A 345 -6.65 8.20 -3.59
N LYS A 346 -6.22 7.56 -2.52
CA LYS A 346 -6.78 6.28 -2.08
C LYS A 346 -8.18 6.52 -1.52
N ALA A 347 -9.16 5.73 -1.95
CA ALA A 347 -10.48 5.73 -1.33
C ALA A 347 -10.40 5.23 0.11
N GLN A 348 -11.22 5.78 0.98
CA GLN A 348 -11.38 5.37 2.37
C GLN A 348 -12.87 5.35 2.72
N ILE A 349 -13.21 4.65 3.80
CA ILE A 349 -14.55 4.75 4.39
C ILE A 349 -14.64 6.09 5.10
N GLU A 350 -15.54 6.95 4.62
CA GLU A 350 -15.72 8.31 5.07
C GLU A 350 -17.18 8.76 4.96
N ASP A 351 -17.52 9.91 5.50
CA ASP A 351 -18.83 10.53 5.28
C ASP A 351 -18.87 11.18 3.90
N TYR A 352 -19.52 10.52 2.96
CA TYR A 352 -19.61 10.96 1.55
C TYR A 352 -20.49 12.20 1.34
N LYS A 353 -21.20 12.66 2.38
CA LYS A 353 -21.93 13.94 2.39
C LYS A 353 -21.01 15.13 2.70
N LYS A 354 -19.81 14.86 3.23
CA LYS A 354 -18.80 15.87 3.56
C LYS A 354 -17.78 16.02 2.43
N VAL A 355 -16.98 17.08 2.53
CA VAL A 355 -15.80 17.26 1.66
C VAL A 355 -14.86 16.05 1.77
N PRO A 356 -14.17 15.65 0.70
CA PRO A 356 -13.26 14.50 0.74
C PRO A 356 -12.23 14.59 1.87
N HIS A 357 -11.99 13.46 2.54
CA HIS A 357 -11.06 13.36 3.67
C HIS A 357 -9.67 13.92 3.38
N TYR A 358 -9.15 13.73 2.16
CA TYR A 358 -7.79 14.12 1.77
C TYR A 358 -7.59 15.64 1.60
N LYS A 359 -8.67 16.46 1.56
CA LYS A 359 -8.55 17.92 1.42
C LYS A 359 -7.74 18.57 2.55
N ILE A 360 -7.76 17.97 3.74
CA ILE A 360 -6.95 18.42 4.87
C ILE A 360 -5.45 18.41 4.55
N SER A 361 -5.01 17.48 3.71
CA SER A 361 -3.59 17.28 3.37
C SER A 361 -3.10 18.19 2.24
N PHE A 362 -3.92 19.09 1.69
CA PHE A 362 -3.52 19.95 0.56
C PHE A 362 -2.30 20.82 0.85
N LYS A 363 -2.13 21.31 2.08
CA LYS A 363 -0.93 22.08 2.45
C LYS A 363 0.33 21.22 2.42
N ILE A 364 0.24 19.97 2.89
CA ILE A 364 1.35 19.00 2.84
C ILE A 364 1.72 18.72 1.38
N MET A 365 0.72 18.46 0.54
CA MET A 365 0.93 18.20 -0.90
C MET A 365 1.58 19.38 -1.62
N ARG A 366 1.20 20.61 -1.27
CA ARG A 366 1.86 21.83 -1.82
C ARG A 366 3.35 21.84 -1.54
N SER A 367 3.75 21.42 -0.32
CA SER A 367 5.17 21.30 0.05
C SER A 367 5.87 20.18 -0.74
N ILE A 368 5.21 19.00 -0.87
CA ILE A 368 5.72 17.89 -1.67
C ILE A 368 5.96 18.32 -3.13
N ILE A 369 4.98 18.97 -3.75
CA ILE A 369 5.08 19.45 -5.13
C ILE A 369 6.19 20.50 -5.25
N GLY A 370 6.31 21.40 -4.28
CA GLY A 370 7.36 22.42 -4.23
C GLY A 370 8.77 21.83 -4.13
N LEU A 371 8.96 20.75 -3.35
CA LEU A 371 10.23 20.04 -3.26
C LEU A 371 10.59 19.31 -4.57
N LEU A 372 9.60 18.69 -5.22
CA LEU A 372 9.82 17.93 -6.45
C LEU A 372 10.07 18.80 -7.69
N PHE A 373 9.41 19.97 -7.79
CA PHE A 373 9.39 20.74 -9.03
C PHE A 373 9.75 22.23 -8.87
N GLY A 374 9.95 22.70 -7.66
CA GLY A 374 10.18 24.12 -7.42
C GLY A 374 9.00 24.99 -7.87
N LYS A 375 9.28 26.08 -8.62
CA LYS A 375 8.27 26.99 -9.21
C LYS A 375 7.59 26.36 -10.42
N GLY A 376 6.94 25.21 -10.22
CA GLY A 376 6.24 24.50 -11.29
C GLY A 376 4.78 24.92 -11.45
N GLU A 377 4.13 24.32 -12.44
CA GLU A 377 2.69 24.44 -12.64
C GLU A 377 1.88 23.71 -11.57
N SER A 378 0.58 24.03 -11.51
CA SER A 378 -0.34 23.32 -10.63
C SER A 378 -0.50 21.87 -11.08
N ILE A 379 -0.41 20.93 -10.14
CA ILE A 379 -0.57 19.49 -10.41
C ILE A 379 -2.02 19.07 -10.15
N PRO A 380 -2.67 18.35 -11.10
CA PRO A 380 -3.99 17.79 -10.89
C PRO A 380 -3.94 16.62 -9.91
N THR A 381 -4.98 16.53 -9.10
CA THR A 381 -5.21 15.43 -8.16
C THR A 381 -6.47 14.69 -8.54
N VAL A 382 -6.44 13.37 -8.55
CA VAL A 382 -7.55 12.51 -8.95
C VAL A 382 -8.11 11.77 -7.75
N GLY A 383 -9.39 11.92 -7.49
CA GLY A 383 -10.07 11.24 -6.39
C GLY A 383 -11.55 11.57 -6.31
N ARG A 384 -12.18 11.26 -5.19
CA ARG A 384 -13.56 11.65 -4.91
C ARG A 384 -13.68 13.18 -4.92
N LYS A 385 -14.68 13.72 -5.57
CA LYS A 385 -14.94 15.17 -5.59
C LYS A 385 -16.19 15.53 -4.81
N ASP A 386 -17.35 15.08 -5.27
CA ASP A 386 -18.64 15.33 -4.67
C ASP A 386 -19.45 14.03 -4.64
N GLY A 387 -20.00 13.67 -3.49
CA GLY A 387 -20.70 12.39 -3.32
C GLY A 387 -19.80 11.22 -3.73
N LEU A 388 -20.21 10.43 -4.71
CA LEU A 388 -19.46 9.29 -5.26
C LEU A 388 -18.71 9.61 -6.56
N ASN A 389 -18.77 10.86 -7.03
CA ASN A 389 -18.16 11.24 -8.30
C ASN A 389 -16.65 11.42 -8.18
N ILE A 390 -15.92 10.96 -9.20
CA ILE A 390 -14.53 11.29 -9.39
C ILE A 390 -14.40 12.70 -9.95
N GLY A 391 -13.37 13.41 -9.53
CA GLY A 391 -13.00 14.70 -10.09
C GLY A 391 -11.56 15.06 -9.80
N GLU A 392 -11.17 16.23 -10.29
CA GLU A 392 -9.83 16.75 -10.13
C GLU A 392 -9.84 18.06 -9.34
N TYR A 393 -8.80 18.26 -8.53
CA TYR A 393 -8.40 19.53 -7.96
C TYR A 393 -7.01 19.85 -8.47
N LYS A 394 -6.70 21.13 -8.68
CA LYS A 394 -5.35 21.57 -9.03
C LYS A 394 -4.66 22.14 -7.79
N ILE A 395 -3.50 21.60 -7.46
CA ILE A 395 -2.70 22.01 -6.30
C ILE A 395 -1.48 22.78 -6.78
N LYS A 396 -1.34 24.03 -6.34
CA LYS A 396 -0.17 24.87 -6.61
C LYS A 396 0.97 24.51 -5.66
N PRO A 397 2.23 24.47 -6.13
CA PRO A 397 3.39 24.24 -5.27
C PRO A 397 3.50 25.31 -4.18
N TYR A 398 4.06 24.93 -3.03
CA TYR A 398 4.60 25.84 -2.03
C TYR A 398 6.11 25.67 -2.00
N ILE A 399 6.83 26.79 -2.13
CA ILE A 399 8.28 26.80 -2.21
C ILE A 399 8.83 27.29 -0.89
N THR A 400 9.76 26.51 -0.34
CA THR A 400 10.52 26.91 0.84
C THR A 400 11.48 28.05 0.50
N ASN A 401 11.78 28.89 1.47
CA ASN A 401 12.79 29.93 1.33
C ASN A 401 13.85 29.76 2.42
N PRO A 402 15.12 29.50 2.08
CA PRO A 402 15.65 29.30 0.71
C PRO A 402 15.12 28.01 0.04
N TYR A 403 15.05 28.00 -1.28
CA TYR A 403 14.73 26.79 -2.06
C TYR A 403 15.99 25.98 -2.33
N VAL A 404 15.93 24.69 -2.05
CA VAL A 404 17.00 23.73 -2.37
C VAL A 404 16.45 22.69 -3.35
N PRO A 405 17.11 22.45 -4.50
CA PRO A 405 16.73 21.39 -5.43
C PRO A 405 16.74 20.01 -4.80
N LEU A 406 15.84 19.11 -5.23
CA LEU A 406 15.72 17.75 -4.70
C LEU A 406 17.05 16.98 -4.71
N ASN A 407 17.88 17.17 -5.76
CA ASN A 407 19.19 16.50 -5.89
C ASN A 407 20.19 16.85 -4.77
N ASP A 408 20.02 18.02 -4.15
CA ASP A 408 20.93 18.53 -3.12
C ASP A 408 20.31 18.56 -1.72
N LEU A 409 19.06 18.16 -1.61
CA LEU A 409 18.29 18.29 -0.37
C LEU A 409 18.86 17.44 0.76
N ASN A 410 19.33 16.24 0.47
CA ASN A 410 19.98 15.34 1.45
C ASN A 410 21.33 15.87 1.97
N LYS A 411 21.95 16.83 1.28
CA LYS A 411 23.21 17.48 1.68
C LYS A 411 22.97 18.66 2.62
N THR A 412 21.73 19.09 2.81
CA THR A 412 21.39 20.19 3.72
C THR A 412 21.46 19.74 5.18
N GLU A 413 21.63 20.70 6.09
CA GLU A 413 21.60 20.43 7.52
C GLU A 413 20.27 19.83 7.96
N LEU A 414 20.31 18.93 8.94
CA LEU A 414 19.14 18.28 9.51
C LEU A 414 18.12 19.29 10.05
N VAL A 415 18.60 20.38 10.66
CA VAL A 415 17.76 21.46 11.20
C VAL A 415 16.93 22.14 10.09
N TYR A 416 17.52 22.37 8.91
CA TYR A 416 16.80 22.94 7.76
C TYR A 416 15.65 22.01 7.35
N ARG A 417 15.91 20.70 7.22
CA ARG A 417 14.92 19.70 6.83
C ARG A 417 13.81 19.54 7.88
N LYS A 418 14.15 19.53 9.17
CA LYS A 418 13.18 19.53 10.30
C LYS A 418 12.29 20.78 10.26
N ASN A 419 12.87 21.96 10.02
CA ASN A 419 12.12 23.21 10.00
C ASN A 419 11.06 23.29 8.90
N ILE A 420 11.22 22.59 7.78
CA ILE A 420 10.17 22.51 6.75
C ILE A 420 8.89 21.87 7.33
N ILE A 421 9.02 20.79 8.06
CA ILE A 421 7.87 20.11 8.69
C ILE A 421 7.33 20.93 9.88
N LEU A 422 8.19 21.44 10.74
CA LEU A 422 7.80 22.27 11.89
C LEU A 422 7.01 23.51 11.46
N ASN A 423 7.48 24.21 10.45
CA ASN A 423 6.80 25.39 9.88
C ASN A 423 5.43 25.03 9.27
N LEU A 424 5.32 23.85 8.62
CA LEU A 424 4.05 23.37 8.07
C LEU A 424 3.02 23.10 9.17
N VAL A 425 3.46 22.54 10.30
CA VAL A 425 2.64 22.29 11.49
C VAL A 425 2.32 23.59 12.24
N GLY A 426 3.20 24.59 12.16
CA GLY A 426 3.05 25.89 12.80
C GLY A 426 3.68 25.97 14.19
N ILE A 427 4.67 25.14 14.48
CA ILE A 427 5.44 25.15 15.73
C ILE A 427 6.90 25.48 15.46
N LYS A 428 7.58 26.05 16.47
CA LYS A 428 8.99 26.46 16.33
C LYS A 428 9.97 25.33 16.62
N LYS A 429 9.66 24.48 17.58
CA LYS A 429 10.53 23.44 18.09
C LYS A 429 9.67 22.29 18.62
N LEU A 430 10.15 21.07 18.46
CA LEU A 430 9.61 19.87 19.09
C LEU A 430 10.67 19.31 20.02
N GLU A 431 10.40 19.33 21.31
CA GLU A 431 11.27 18.79 22.35
C GLU A 431 10.41 18.02 23.33
N GLY A 432 11.01 17.11 24.07
CA GLY A 432 10.32 16.40 25.12
C GLY A 432 9.38 15.27 24.65
N VAL A 433 9.49 14.85 23.38
CA VAL A 433 8.78 13.72 22.80
C VAL A 433 9.78 12.62 22.47
N PRO A 434 9.54 11.34 22.78
CA PRO A 434 10.35 10.23 22.31
C PRO A 434 10.52 10.24 20.79
N LYS A 435 11.72 9.95 20.29
CA LYS A 435 12.06 10.07 18.86
C LYS A 435 11.11 9.28 17.94
N ASP A 436 10.75 8.08 18.34
CA ASP A 436 9.82 7.21 17.60
C ASP A 436 8.36 7.73 17.60
N MET A 437 8.03 8.73 18.41
CA MET A 437 6.73 9.40 18.48
C MET A 437 6.74 10.82 17.90
N GLU A 438 7.90 11.41 17.59
CA GLU A 438 7.99 12.81 17.12
C GLU A 438 7.08 13.10 15.92
N LEU A 439 7.18 12.30 14.86
CA LEU A 439 6.39 12.51 13.64
C LEU A 439 4.88 12.28 13.90
N PHE A 440 4.51 11.30 14.72
CA PHE A 440 3.13 11.05 15.11
C PHE A 440 2.53 12.27 15.84
N VAL A 441 3.24 12.84 16.81
CA VAL A 441 2.79 14.05 17.54
C VAL A 441 2.65 15.24 16.60
N LEU A 442 3.60 15.45 15.67
CA LEU A 442 3.50 16.51 14.66
C LEU A 442 2.26 16.36 13.77
N ILE A 443 1.94 15.13 13.38
CA ILE A 443 0.74 14.83 12.59
C ILE A 443 -0.54 15.09 13.39
N LEU A 444 -0.57 14.70 14.66
CA LEU A 444 -1.70 14.99 15.55
C LEU A 444 -1.96 16.50 15.69
N ILE A 445 -0.89 17.28 15.93
CA ILE A 445 -0.99 18.74 16.05
C ILE A 445 -1.49 19.34 14.73
N TYR A 446 -0.92 18.96 13.60
CA TYR A 446 -1.36 19.42 12.29
C TYR A 446 -2.84 19.11 12.06
N TRP A 447 -3.24 17.85 12.27
CA TRP A 447 -4.61 17.41 12.08
C TRP A 447 -5.59 18.16 12.99
N ALA A 448 -5.25 18.38 14.27
CA ALA A 448 -6.07 19.15 15.21
C ALA A 448 -6.27 20.60 14.76
N VAL A 449 -5.18 21.26 14.32
CA VAL A 449 -5.21 22.66 13.87
C VAL A 449 -6.07 22.86 12.62
N TYR A 450 -5.98 21.93 11.66
CA TYR A 450 -6.62 22.11 10.35
C TYR A 450 -8.01 21.47 10.22
N THR A 451 -8.43 20.63 11.15
CA THR A 451 -9.81 20.11 11.17
C THR A 451 -10.79 20.98 11.96
N ASN A 452 -10.36 22.02 12.65
CA ASN A 452 -11.10 22.70 13.72
C ASN A 452 -11.57 21.72 14.83
N ASN A 453 -11.00 20.54 14.91
CA ASN A 453 -11.22 19.63 16.00
C ASN A 453 -10.40 20.15 17.18
N ASN A 454 -11.08 20.67 18.19
CA ASN A 454 -10.43 20.99 19.45
C ASN A 454 -9.68 19.75 19.95
N ILE A 455 -8.58 19.96 20.67
CA ILE A 455 -7.83 18.94 21.43
C ILE A 455 -8.76 18.05 22.28
N LYS A 456 -9.86 18.58 22.72
CA LYS A 456 -10.95 17.87 23.40
C LYS A 456 -11.70 16.87 22.51
N SER A 457 -11.20 16.58 21.30
CA SER A 457 -11.89 15.61 20.47
C SER A 457 -11.58 14.18 20.96
N LYS A 458 -12.62 13.40 21.17
CA LYS A 458 -12.52 11.97 21.51
C LYS A 458 -11.59 11.18 20.59
N HIS A 459 -11.46 11.59 19.33
CA HIS A 459 -10.56 10.94 18.34
C HIS A 459 -9.08 11.11 18.70
N MET A 460 -8.69 12.31 19.19
CA MET A 460 -7.30 12.56 19.60
C MET A 460 -6.94 11.71 20.81
N HIS A 461 -7.81 11.70 21.83
CA HIS A 461 -7.60 10.89 23.03
C HIS A 461 -7.54 9.40 22.69
N ALA A 462 -8.41 8.90 21.80
CA ALA A 462 -8.38 7.53 21.33
C ALA A 462 -7.06 7.18 20.61
N LEU A 463 -6.54 8.06 19.75
CA LEU A 463 -5.25 7.86 19.07
C LEU A 463 -4.07 7.85 20.06
N ILE A 464 -4.07 8.72 21.07
CA ILE A 464 -3.03 8.75 22.10
C ILE A 464 -3.07 7.46 22.94
N VAL A 465 -4.25 7.01 23.37
CA VAL A 465 -4.40 5.74 24.10
C VAL A 465 -3.91 4.58 23.21
N CYS A 466 -4.28 4.55 21.93
CA CYS A 466 -3.81 3.55 20.99
C CYS A 466 -2.27 3.56 20.86
N ALA A 467 -1.65 4.74 20.76
CA ALA A 467 -0.19 4.87 20.72
C ALA A 467 0.47 4.37 22.03
N ILE A 468 -0.11 4.64 23.19
CA ILE A 468 0.38 4.14 24.50
C ILE A 468 0.31 2.60 24.54
N ILE A 469 -0.77 1.99 24.04
CA ILE A 469 -0.90 0.53 23.98
C ILE A 469 0.27 -0.09 23.23
N PHE A 470 0.58 0.40 22.05
CA PHE A 470 1.58 -0.23 21.18
C PHE A 470 3.02 0.18 21.50
N ASN A 471 3.26 1.43 21.93
CA ASN A 471 4.62 1.91 22.18
C ASN A 471 5.07 1.76 23.64
N VAL A 472 4.14 1.59 24.57
CA VAL A 472 4.46 1.47 25.99
C VAL A 472 4.01 0.11 26.53
N ILE A 473 2.71 -0.15 26.59
CA ILE A 473 2.15 -1.33 27.26
C ILE A 473 2.66 -2.63 26.63
N LYS A 474 2.49 -2.82 25.32
CA LYS A 474 2.92 -4.06 24.63
C LYS A 474 4.45 -4.25 24.61
N LYS A 475 5.24 -3.16 24.56
CA LYS A 475 6.72 -3.28 24.64
C LYS A 475 7.19 -3.81 25.98
N ILE A 476 6.54 -3.40 27.07
CA ILE A 476 6.87 -3.86 28.44
C ILE A 476 6.39 -5.29 28.68
N GLU A 477 5.25 -5.68 28.11
CA GLU A 477 4.73 -7.03 28.18
C GLU A 477 5.65 -8.06 27.50
N ILE A 478 6.23 -7.70 26.32
CA ILE A 478 7.08 -8.59 25.52
C ILE A 478 8.47 -8.73 26.12
N ASP A 479 9.11 -7.66 26.56
CA ASP A 479 10.45 -7.68 27.17
C ASP A 479 10.60 -6.65 28.30
N PRO A 480 10.44 -7.10 29.56
CA PRO A 480 10.63 -6.24 30.73
C PRO A 480 12.06 -5.68 30.86
N LYS A 481 13.06 -6.27 30.16
CA LYS A 481 14.45 -5.82 30.19
C LYS A 481 14.77 -4.77 29.12
N ASN A 482 13.85 -4.49 28.21
CA ASN A 482 14.01 -3.44 27.19
C ASN A 482 13.94 -2.00 27.77
N ARG A 483 14.07 -1.86 29.07
CA ARG A 483 14.44 -0.63 29.76
C ARG A 483 15.93 -0.38 29.51
N LYS A 484 16.32 0.04 28.31
CA LYS A 484 17.65 0.60 28.12
C LYS A 484 17.78 1.79 29.07
N THR A 485 18.49 1.59 30.14
CA THR A 485 19.09 2.64 30.98
C THR A 485 20.19 3.31 30.15
N GLU A 486 19.83 4.10 29.17
CA GLU A 486 20.71 5.14 28.66
C GLU A 486 20.71 6.25 29.71
N ASP A 487 21.85 6.86 29.95
CA ASP A 487 22.12 7.85 30.98
C ASP A 487 20.96 8.80 31.26
N ASN A 488 20.66 9.01 32.56
CA ASN A 488 19.53 9.83 33.03
C ASN A 488 19.69 11.33 32.76
N ASN A 489 20.74 11.78 32.10
CA ASN A 489 20.96 13.17 31.79
C ASN A 489 20.21 13.58 30.52
N GLY A 490 19.05 14.23 30.66
CA GLY A 490 18.31 14.90 29.58
C GLY A 490 17.02 14.23 29.14
N LYS A 491 16.46 13.25 29.86
CA LYS A 491 15.15 12.66 29.56
C LYS A 491 14.03 13.68 29.73
N SER A 492 13.07 13.63 28.81
CA SER A 492 11.83 14.40 28.92
C SER A 492 10.90 13.82 29.99
N VAL A 493 9.91 14.63 30.42
CA VAL A 493 8.88 14.18 31.38
C VAL A 493 8.11 12.96 30.85
N ILE A 494 7.87 12.89 29.54
CA ILE A 494 7.20 11.74 28.91
C ILE A 494 8.08 10.49 29.01
N GLU A 495 9.37 10.59 28.64
CA GLU A 495 10.31 9.47 28.73
C GLU A 495 10.52 9.00 30.17
N GLU A 496 10.60 9.94 31.14
CA GLU A 496 10.66 9.59 32.56
C GLU A 496 9.41 8.83 33.02
N ASN A 497 8.21 9.27 32.62
CA ASN A 497 6.98 8.57 32.97
C ASN A 497 6.92 7.19 32.31
N ILE A 498 7.36 7.03 31.05
CA ILE A 498 7.44 5.73 30.37
C ILE A 498 8.38 4.78 31.13
N THR A 499 9.52 5.28 31.64
CA THR A 499 10.44 4.41 32.41
C THR A 499 9.87 3.95 33.76
N LYS A 500 8.89 4.65 34.31
CA LYS A 500 8.22 4.31 35.58
C LYS A 500 7.01 3.38 35.40
N VAL A 501 6.62 3.06 34.17
CA VAL A 501 5.49 2.14 33.92
C VAL A 501 5.82 0.75 34.45
N ASN A 502 4.94 0.20 35.27
CA ASN A 502 5.10 -1.13 35.84
C ASN A 502 4.33 -2.20 35.02
N LYS A 503 4.69 -3.46 35.21
CA LYS A 503 4.12 -4.57 34.45
C LYS A 503 2.68 -4.88 34.89
N GLU A 504 2.38 -4.69 36.15
CA GLU A 504 1.07 -4.94 36.73
C GLU A 504 0.02 -4.01 36.11
N ASP A 505 0.30 -2.71 36.04
CA ASP A 505 -0.55 -1.74 35.36
C ASP A 505 -0.73 -2.09 33.87
N CYS A 506 0.31 -2.60 33.20
CA CYS A 506 0.21 -3.02 31.79
C CYS A 506 -0.76 -4.19 31.61
N LEU A 507 -0.70 -5.22 32.45
CA LEU A 507 -1.61 -6.37 32.41
C LEU A 507 -3.05 -5.98 32.71
N GLU A 508 -3.25 -5.17 33.73
CA GLU A 508 -4.57 -4.63 34.10
C GLU A 508 -5.14 -3.76 32.97
N ALA A 509 -4.32 -2.87 32.39
CA ALA A 509 -4.73 -2.04 31.25
C ALA A 509 -5.19 -2.89 30.06
N MET A 510 -4.46 -3.95 29.71
CA MET A 510 -4.85 -4.85 28.62
C MET A 510 -6.18 -5.56 28.92
N SER A 511 -6.43 -5.91 30.18
CA SER A 511 -7.72 -6.48 30.61
C SER A 511 -8.87 -5.48 30.41
N VAL A 512 -8.71 -4.25 30.89
CA VAL A 512 -9.72 -3.17 30.76
C VAL A 512 -9.97 -2.83 29.29
N LEU A 513 -8.92 -2.77 28.47
CA LEU A 513 -8.99 -2.37 27.08
C LEU A 513 -9.44 -3.50 26.14
N SER A 514 -9.42 -4.77 26.58
CA SER A 514 -9.73 -5.95 25.76
C SER A 514 -11.08 -5.87 25.05
N ASN A 515 -12.09 -5.32 25.70
CA ASN A 515 -13.44 -5.19 25.15
C ASN A 515 -13.52 -4.26 23.92
N TYR A 516 -12.56 -3.35 23.77
CA TYR A 516 -12.53 -2.41 22.63
C TYR A 516 -11.84 -2.99 21.41
N PHE A 517 -11.16 -4.13 21.52
CA PHE A 517 -10.46 -4.78 20.39
C PHE A 517 -11.36 -5.65 19.53
N GLN A 518 -12.55 -5.99 20.00
CA GLN A 518 -13.46 -6.86 19.26
C GLN A 518 -14.30 -6.05 18.28
N VAL A 519 -14.57 -6.64 17.11
CA VAL A 519 -15.51 -6.06 16.16
C VAL A 519 -16.86 -5.88 16.89
N SER A 520 -17.26 -4.64 17.04
CA SER A 520 -18.45 -4.27 17.80
C SER A 520 -19.70 -4.94 17.25
N GLN A 521 -20.60 -5.43 18.12
CA GLN A 521 -21.94 -5.88 17.76
C GLN A 521 -22.75 -4.78 17.06
N TYR A 522 -22.41 -3.51 17.26
CA TYR A 522 -22.98 -2.35 16.56
C TYR A 522 -22.68 -2.31 15.07
N TYR A 523 -21.74 -3.14 14.58
CA TYR A 523 -21.45 -3.27 13.16
C TYR A 523 -22.62 -3.92 12.37
N ASN A 524 -23.42 -4.78 12.99
CA ASN A 524 -24.58 -5.42 12.37
C ASN A 524 -25.82 -4.51 12.33
N ASP A 525 -25.87 -3.47 13.17
CA ASP A 525 -26.91 -2.47 13.10
C ASP A 525 -26.53 -1.42 12.06
N LYS A 526 -27.42 -1.11 11.17
CA LYS A 526 -27.37 -0.19 10.01
C LYS A 526 -26.70 1.19 10.20
N HIS A 527 -25.98 1.42 11.29
CA HIS A 527 -25.48 2.71 11.75
C HIS A 527 -23.99 2.72 12.09
N LEU A 528 -23.12 2.51 11.07
CA LEU A 528 -21.74 2.94 11.23
C LEU A 528 -21.73 4.47 11.45
N TYR A 529 -21.07 4.95 12.51
CA TYR A 529 -20.95 6.39 12.76
C TYR A 529 -19.94 7.00 11.78
N TYR A 530 -20.40 7.31 10.57
CA TYR A 530 -19.57 7.89 9.50
C TYR A 530 -18.80 9.15 9.93
N LYS A 531 -19.32 9.91 10.92
CA LYS A 531 -18.62 11.07 11.48
C LYS A 531 -17.31 10.69 12.13
N ILE A 532 -17.29 9.55 12.87
CA ILE A 532 -16.08 9.01 13.51
C ILE A 532 -15.11 8.58 12.41
N MET A 533 -15.58 7.78 11.46
CA MET A 533 -14.74 7.26 10.39
C MET A 533 -14.17 8.35 9.48
N HIS A 534 -14.95 9.39 9.18
CA HIS A 534 -14.47 10.51 8.38
C HIS A 534 -13.29 11.23 9.05
N SER A 535 -13.34 11.44 10.37
CA SER A 535 -12.23 12.06 11.11
C SER A 535 -10.97 11.20 11.06
N PHE A 536 -11.10 9.89 11.22
CA PHE A 536 -9.97 8.97 11.09
C PHE A 536 -9.44 8.85 9.65
N ALA A 537 -10.30 8.91 8.65
CA ALA A 537 -9.88 8.98 7.25
C ALA A 537 -9.06 10.25 6.97
N GLN A 538 -9.45 11.40 7.56
CA GLN A 538 -8.67 12.63 7.51
C GLN A 538 -7.31 12.47 8.19
N PHE A 539 -7.27 11.87 9.38
CA PHE A 539 -6.02 11.60 10.10
C PHE A 539 -5.10 10.69 9.29
N GLN A 540 -5.59 9.55 8.78
CA GLN A 540 -4.81 8.65 7.93
C GLN A 540 -4.29 9.37 6.67
N SER A 541 -5.06 10.28 6.08
CA SER A 541 -4.59 11.07 4.94
C SER A 541 -3.43 12.00 5.34
N CYS A 542 -3.48 12.62 6.53
CA CYS A 542 -2.36 13.40 7.04
C CYS A 542 -1.12 12.51 7.23
N VAL A 543 -1.26 11.36 7.90
CA VAL A 543 -0.16 10.40 8.09
C VAL A 543 0.48 10.06 6.74
N TYR A 544 -0.31 9.68 5.74
CA TYR A 544 0.18 9.28 4.42
C TYR A 544 1.04 10.35 3.76
N PHE A 545 0.56 11.58 3.71
CA PHE A 545 1.29 12.66 3.04
C PHE A 545 2.45 13.21 3.89
N PHE A 546 2.38 13.14 5.22
CA PHE A 546 3.54 13.44 6.07
C PHE A 546 4.65 12.40 5.92
N MET A 547 4.33 11.11 5.81
CA MET A 547 5.31 10.06 5.52
C MET A 547 6.02 10.30 4.18
N ILE A 548 5.27 10.72 3.15
CA ILE A 548 5.86 11.11 1.85
C ILE A 548 6.75 12.34 2.00
N LEU A 549 6.29 13.38 2.70
CA LEU A 549 7.08 14.58 2.90
C LEU A 549 8.36 14.30 3.69
N ASN A 550 8.26 13.51 4.77
CA ASN A 550 9.40 13.10 5.59
C ASN A 550 10.45 12.33 4.78
N SER A 551 10.01 11.40 3.92
CA SER A 551 10.92 10.63 3.07
C SER A 551 11.60 11.50 1.98
N LEU A 552 10.90 12.48 1.42
CA LEU A 552 11.49 13.44 0.47
C LEU A 552 12.47 14.41 1.12
N LEU A 553 12.39 14.61 2.42
CA LEU A 553 13.32 15.37 3.23
C LEU A 553 14.47 14.53 3.80
N ASP A 554 14.66 13.31 3.30
CA ASP A 554 15.65 12.35 3.79
C ASP A 554 15.49 12.07 5.29
N PHE A 555 14.27 11.78 5.70
CA PHE A 555 13.87 11.30 7.04
C PHE A 555 14.41 12.18 8.20
N PRO A 556 14.08 13.48 8.27
CA PRO A 556 14.49 14.30 9.40
C PRO A 556 13.88 13.87 10.74
N PHE A 557 12.79 13.12 10.70
CA PHE A 557 12.15 12.43 11.82
C PHE A 557 12.09 10.93 11.54
N ASP A 558 12.06 10.11 12.58
CA ASP A 558 11.81 8.68 12.43
C ASP A 558 10.46 8.45 11.76
N GLN A 559 10.42 7.51 10.80
CA GLN A 559 9.21 7.27 10.03
C GLN A 559 8.12 6.63 10.92
N CYS A 560 6.89 7.11 10.78
CA CYS A 560 5.76 6.53 11.49
C CYS A 560 5.49 5.10 11.05
N ARG A 561 5.31 4.21 12.01
CA ARG A 561 4.81 2.86 11.83
C ARG A 561 3.34 2.84 12.23
N ILE A 562 2.46 2.75 11.25
CA ILE A 562 1.01 2.88 11.46
C ILE A 562 0.45 1.83 12.43
N GLU A 563 1.02 0.63 12.44
CA GLU A 563 0.66 -0.47 13.33
C GLU A 563 0.96 -0.18 14.81
N HIS A 564 1.73 0.86 15.11
CA HIS A 564 2.09 1.28 16.47
C HIS A 564 1.18 2.37 17.04
N PHE A 565 0.19 2.88 16.28
CA PHE A 565 -0.70 3.92 16.80
C PHE A 565 -2.10 3.92 16.18
N TYR A 566 -2.40 3.00 15.26
CA TYR A 566 -3.71 2.93 14.65
C TYR A 566 -4.25 1.50 14.60
N LYS A 567 -5.27 1.24 15.39
CA LYS A 567 -6.11 0.05 15.37
C LYS A 567 -7.56 0.48 15.19
N GLY A 568 -8.09 0.35 13.98
CA GLY A 568 -9.37 0.94 13.58
C GLY A 568 -10.54 0.50 14.44
N THR A 569 -10.65 -0.81 14.71
CA THR A 569 -11.69 -1.38 15.58
C THR A 569 -11.64 -0.76 16.98
N PHE A 570 -10.47 -0.71 17.60
CA PHE A 570 -10.26 -0.11 18.91
C PHE A 570 -10.65 1.37 18.94
N LEU A 571 -10.13 2.13 17.99
CA LEU A 571 -10.36 3.58 17.88
C LEU A 571 -11.85 3.91 17.72
N TYR A 572 -12.55 3.14 16.87
CA TYR A 572 -13.97 3.31 16.66
C TYR A 572 -14.77 3.04 17.94
N ASN A 573 -14.54 1.87 18.57
CA ASN A 573 -15.25 1.47 19.77
C ASN A 573 -15.04 2.47 20.92
N LEU A 574 -13.79 2.90 21.14
CA LEU A 574 -13.47 3.87 22.16
C LEU A 574 -14.14 5.24 21.91
N CYS A 575 -14.16 5.71 20.64
CA CYS A 575 -14.85 6.93 20.28
C CYS A 575 -16.37 6.85 20.47
N VAL A 576 -16.98 5.69 20.24
CA VAL A 576 -18.41 5.47 20.51
C VAL A 576 -18.71 5.61 22.01
N GLN A 577 -17.87 5.03 22.87
CA GLN A 577 -18.05 5.11 24.32
C GLN A 577 -17.85 6.54 24.88
N MET A 578 -17.00 7.34 24.23
CA MET A 578 -16.75 8.73 24.60
C MET A 578 -17.75 9.73 23.98
N GLU A 579 -18.87 9.28 23.34
CA GLU A 579 -19.76 10.19 22.59
C GLU A 579 -20.34 11.30 23.48
N ASN A 580 -20.72 10.98 24.71
CA ASN A 580 -21.42 11.89 25.64
C ASN A 580 -20.59 12.20 26.90
N CYS A 581 -19.29 12.05 26.87
CA CYS A 581 -18.39 12.27 28.01
C CYS A 581 -17.30 13.26 27.63
N ASP A 582 -16.69 13.91 28.62
CA ASP A 582 -15.39 14.55 28.45
C ASP A 582 -14.34 13.45 28.22
N PRO A 583 -13.62 13.46 27.09
CA PRO A 583 -12.72 12.36 26.76
C PRO A 583 -11.52 12.23 27.70
N GLU A 584 -10.99 13.34 28.22
CA GLU A 584 -9.86 13.34 29.15
C GLU A 584 -10.26 12.75 30.49
N VAL A 585 -11.43 13.15 31.00
CA VAL A 585 -12.00 12.60 32.21
C VAL A 585 -12.32 11.12 32.03
N PHE A 586 -12.89 10.73 30.90
CA PHE A 586 -13.20 9.33 30.63
C PHE A 586 -11.93 8.46 30.63
N VAL A 587 -10.86 8.87 29.96
CA VAL A 587 -9.60 8.11 29.92
C VAL A 587 -8.97 8.07 31.32
N SER A 588 -8.81 9.22 31.98
CA SER A 588 -8.11 9.30 33.27
C SER A 588 -8.84 8.62 34.42
N SER A 589 -10.20 8.70 34.44
CA SER A 589 -10.99 8.30 35.61
C SER A 589 -11.84 7.05 35.39
N LYS A 590 -11.87 6.48 34.17
CA LYS A 590 -12.55 5.22 33.89
C LYS A 590 -11.64 4.16 33.29
N LEU A 591 -10.80 4.53 32.30
CA LEU A 591 -9.89 3.56 31.68
C LEU A 591 -8.64 3.33 32.52
N PHE A 592 -8.06 4.40 33.09
CA PHE A 592 -6.79 4.37 33.80
C PHE A 592 -6.93 4.78 35.30
N GLU A 593 -8.13 4.65 35.88
CA GLU A 593 -8.40 5.07 37.27
C GLU A 593 -7.44 4.47 38.31
N LYS A 594 -7.13 3.18 38.17
CA LYS A 594 -6.24 2.44 39.09
C LYS A 594 -4.85 2.12 38.47
N LEU A 595 -4.50 2.78 37.37
CA LEU A 595 -3.32 2.49 36.56
C LEU A 595 -2.41 3.72 36.57
N ASP A 596 -1.95 4.12 37.75
CA ASP A 596 -1.25 5.40 37.97
C ASP A 596 -0.05 5.58 37.04
N SER A 597 0.75 4.54 36.82
CA SER A 597 1.94 4.65 35.97
C SER A 597 1.59 4.93 34.49
N ILE A 598 0.53 4.32 33.97
CA ILE A 598 0.05 4.54 32.59
C ILE A 598 -0.69 5.88 32.48
N ASN A 599 -1.50 6.22 33.50
CA ASN A 599 -2.22 7.48 33.53
C ASN A 599 -1.27 8.69 33.55
N ASN A 600 -0.13 8.59 34.23
CA ASN A 600 0.91 9.61 34.22
C ASN A 600 1.54 9.78 32.82
N VAL A 601 1.79 8.70 32.08
CA VAL A 601 2.23 8.77 30.68
C VAL A 601 1.18 9.48 29.83
N TYR A 602 -0.09 9.08 29.94
CA TYR A 602 -1.19 9.68 29.20
C TYR A 602 -1.30 11.18 29.47
N LYS A 603 -1.33 11.59 30.74
CA LYS A 603 -1.42 13.01 31.13
C LYS A 603 -0.24 13.81 30.62
N SER A 604 0.99 13.29 30.75
CA SER A 604 2.19 13.99 30.26
C SER A 604 2.17 14.22 28.75
N ILE A 605 1.65 13.27 27.96
CA ILE A 605 1.48 13.44 26.51
C ILE A 605 0.43 14.51 26.20
N ILE A 606 -0.72 14.49 26.88
CA ILE A 606 -1.80 15.48 26.68
C ILE A 606 -1.31 16.89 27.03
N GLU A 607 -0.68 17.06 28.19
CA GLU A 607 -0.13 18.35 28.64
C GLU A 607 0.90 18.87 27.63
N HIS A 608 1.78 18.00 27.17
CA HIS A 608 2.81 18.36 26.20
C HIS A 608 2.20 18.83 24.86
N ILE A 609 1.22 18.09 24.32
CA ILE A 609 0.51 18.47 23.10
C ILE A 609 -0.22 19.81 23.31
N ASN A 610 -0.84 20.03 24.47
CA ASN A 610 -1.54 21.28 24.81
C ASN A 610 -0.59 22.50 24.74
N VAL A 611 0.64 22.35 25.25
CA VAL A 611 1.66 23.41 25.20
C VAL A 611 2.12 23.71 23.76
N LEU A 612 2.22 22.67 22.94
CA LEU A 612 2.69 22.81 21.54
C LEU A 612 1.63 23.36 20.59
N LEU A 613 0.35 23.27 20.94
CA LEU A 613 -0.71 23.71 20.05
C LEU A 613 -0.66 25.22 19.83
N PRO A 614 -0.66 25.66 18.57
CA PRO A 614 -0.69 27.09 18.26
C PRO A 614 -1.96 27.73 18.83
N VAL A 615 -1.80 28.82 19.57
CA VAL A 615 -2.93 29.63 20.05
C VAL A 615 -3.81 30.00 18.84
N PRO A 616 -5.13 29.76 18.88
CA PRO A 616 -6.01 30.05 17.76
C PRO A 616 -5.89 31.54 17.40
N LYS A 617 -5.30 31.84 16.25
CA LYS A 617 -5.38 33.20 15.70
C LYS A 617 -6.86 33.48 15.45
N LYS A 618 -7.45 34.49 16.13
CA LYS A 618 -8.79 35.00 15.83
C LYS A 618 -8.86 35.19 14.30
N ARG A 619 -9.76 34.47 13.64
CA ARG A 619 -9.99 34.62 12.20
C ARG A 619 -10.39 36.06 11.95
N ALA A 620 -9.59 36.80 11.17
CA ALA A 620 -10.09 37.96 10.48
C ALA A 620 -11.27 37.48 9.62
N THR A 621 -12.47 37.93 9.93
CA THR A 621 -13.67 37.74 9.11
C THR A 621 -13.39 38.35 7.73
N VAL A 622 -12.95 37.54 6.79
CA VAL A 622 -12.95 37.94 5.39
C VAL A 622 -14.42 37.95 4.97
N SER A 623 -15.00 39.14 4.94
CA SER A 623 -16.27 39.37 4.32
C SER A 623 -16.15 38.94 2.85
N CYS A 624 -16.83 37.88 2.47
CA CYS A 624 -17.07 37.55 1.06
C CYS A 624 -17.98 38.65 0.48
N ASN A 625 -17.39 39.65 -0.14
CA ASN A 625 -18.10 40.47 -1.10
C ASN A 625 -18.41 39.58 -2.31
N THR A 626 -19.65 39.15 -2.39
CA THR A 626 -20.28 38.63 -3.60
C THR A 626 -20.41 39.80 -4.57
N GLY A 627 -19.38 40.04 -5.38
CA GLY A 627 -19.47 40.85 -6.57
C GLY A 627 -20.00 39.99 -7.71
N HIS A 628 -21.28 40.17 -8.06
CA HIS A 628 -21.79 39.83 -9.37
C HIS A 628 -21.06 40.67 -10.43
N GLN A 629 -20.35 40.02 -11.33
CA GLN A 629 -20.30 40.28 -12.78
C GLN A 629 -19.58 39.12 -13.47
#